data_d15f8389cee2679c5528058cb5a11c7c
#
_entry.id   d15f8389cee2679c5528058cb5a11c7c
#
_cell.length_a   1.000
_cell.length_b   1.000
_cell.length_c   1.000
_cell.angle_alpha   90.00
_cell.angle_beta   90.00
_cell.angle_gamma   90.00
#
_symmetry.space_group_name_H-M   'P 1'
#
loop_
_entity.id
_entity.type
_entity.pdbx_description
1 polymer ?
#
loop_
_entity_poly.entity_id
_entity_poly.type
_entity_poly.pdbx_seq_one_letter_code
_entity_poly.pdbx_strand_id
1 'polypeptide(L)'
;MNSLKKKWLVALGAPSYNKKYGDAVRVSTFSTDEFDAEWYDQENGEGKHQRVLVLFPKNLADLAPAVAIPFYFPEALLAFDHTTGEELDYYKGLEMMLHLVRRGYVVASADAYHLNYIDSDRDRSDFMRWKDAASALRADHPNYSGVGKLVDDTSLMIDLLCKDERVDSSRIGIAGHSLGGKMAFYTGCLDERVKVILASDFGIGWHQTNWNDEWYWGKDAARLEAEGFDHSELLTIAQKPFCLIAGLYDTDESREIVLRAEGYENDGEKFKFINHATGHRPPMWALDQGYDFIDKWLK
;
A
#
# COMPACT_ATOMS: atom_id res chain seq x y z
N MET A 1 4.94 5.02 -23.69
CA MET A 1 4.30 5.32 -22.38
C MET A 1 3.07 6.17 -22.63
N ASN A 2 1.90 5.76 -22.16
CA ASN A 2 0.63 6.48 -22.29
C ASN A 2 0.81 7.92 -21.73
N SER A 3 0.26 8.92 -22.42
CA SER A 3 0.32 10.34 -22.01
C SER A 3 -0.24 10.57 -20.60
N LEU A 4 -1.28 9.83 -20.25
CA LEU A 4 -1.94 9.88 -18.94
C LEU A 4 -1.02 9.34 -17.83
N LYS A 5 -0.36 8.20 -18.06
CA LYS A 5 0.65 7.66 -17.12
C LYS A 5 1.80 8.66 -16.92
N LYS A 6 2.27 9.31 -17.99
CA LYS A 6 3.31 10.34 -17.90
C LYS A 6 2.86 11.54 -17.06
N LYS A 7 1.60 12.01 -17.23
CA LYS A 7 0.99 13.09 -16.45
C LYS A 7 1.10 12.79 -14.95
N TRP A 8 0.67 11.61 -14.51
CA TRP A 8 0.71 11.21 -13.11
C TRP A 8 2.13 11.00 -12.58
N LEU A 9 3.04 10.39 -13.36
CA LEU A 9 4.43 10.23 -12.94
C LEU A 9 5.15 11.58 -12.76
N VAL A 10 4.84 12.58 -13.59
CA VAL A 10 5.37 13.94 -13.42
C VAL A 10 4.81 14.59 -12.15
N ALA A 11 3.54 14.39 -11.83
CA ALA A 11 2.94 14.92 -10.61
C ALA A 11 3.51 14.26 -9.35
N LEU A 12 3.71 12.94 -9.35
CA LEU A 12 4.35 12.21 -8.25
C LEU A 12 5.77 12.69 -8.01
N GLY A 13 6.44 13.10 -9.09
CA GLY A 13 7.84 13.53 -9.06
C GLY A 13 8.81 12.38 -8.93
N ALA A 14 10.06 12.71 -8.65
CA ALA A 14 11.14 11.74 -8.47
C ALA A 14 12.19 12.30 -7.51
N PRO A 15 12.94 11.44 -6.83
CA PRO A 15 14.04 11.86 -6.00
C PRO A 15 15.17 12.51 -6.84
N SER A 16 15.98 13.33 -6.22
CA SER A 16 17.09 14.04 -6.90
C SER A 16 18.30 13.14 -7.19
N TYR A 17 18.31 11.89 -6.74
CA TYR A 17 19.37 10.95 -6.99
C TYR A 17 19.06 10.06 -8.20
N ASN A 18 20.12 9.56 -8.87
CA ASN A 18 20.00 8.71 -10.07
C ASN A 18 20.27 7.22 -9.81
N LYS A 19 20.68 6.85 -8.60
CA LYS A 19 20.96 5.44 -8.22
C LYS A 19 19.62 4.71 -8.02
N LYS A 20 19.54 3.46 -8.50
CA LYS A 20 18.46 2.56 -8.08
C LYS A 20 18.82 1.99 -6.71
N TYR A 21 17.87 2.02 -5.80
CA TYR A 21 17.93 1.41 -4.49
C TYR A 21 17.09 0.13 -4.47
N GLY A 22 17.01 -0.54 -3.35
CA GLY A 22 16.20 -1.73 -3.14
C GLY A 22 17.00 -2.99 -2.83
N ASP A 23 18.31 -2.85 -2.64
CA ASP A 23 19.11 -3.95 -2.06
C ASP A 23 18.61 -4.19 -0.64
N ALA A 24 18.37 -5.45 -0.31
CA ALA A 24 17.78 -5.86 0.95
C ALA A 24 18.66 -6.93 1.62
N VAL A 25 18.86 -6.77 2.92
CA VAL A 25 19.59 -7.72 3.75
C VAL A 25 18.64 -8.29 4.78
N ARG A 26 18.54 -9.63 4.87
CA ARG A 26 17.78 -10.29 5.92
C ARG A 26 18.48 -10.11 7.25
N VAL A 27 17.80 -9.46 8.20
CA VAL A 27 18.37 -9.08 9.50
C VAL A 27 17.92 -9.98 10.65
N SER A 28 16.74 -10.57 10.58
CA SER A 28 16.24 -11.51 11.58
C SER A 28 15.11 -12.37 11.06
N THR A 29 14.80 -13.43 11.79
CA THR A 29 13.71 -14.35 11.50
C THR A 29 12.99 -14.74 12.78
N PHE A 30 11.70 -15.03 12.68
CA PHE A 30 10.94 -15.72 13.72
C PHE A 30 9.92 -16.67 13.08
N SER A 31 9.33 -17.52 13.90
CA SER A 31 8.45 -18.57 13.39
C SER A 31 7.30 -18.77 14.36
N THR A 32 6.13 -19.05 13.82
CA THR A 32 4.93 -19.49 14.57
C THR A 32 4.47 -20.84 14.04
N ASP A 33 3.37 -21.37 14.57
CA ASP A 33 2.76 -22.58 14.04
C ASP A 33 2.12 -22.37 12.63
N GLU A 34 1.82 -21.12 12.25
CA GLU A 34 1.11 -20.78 11.03
C GLU A 34 2.03 -20.32 9.89
N PHE A 35 3.13 -19.61 10.22
CA PHE A 35 4.03 -19.02 9.22
C PHE A 35 5.47 -18.91 9.71
N ASP A 36 6.39 -18.78 8.76
CA ASP A 36 7.76 -18.31 8.96
C ASP A 36 7.84 -16.85 8.58
N ALA A 37 8.62 -16.07 9.31
CA ALA A 37 8.76 -14.63 9.14
C ALA A 37 10.22 -14.22 8.97
N GLU A 38 10.47 -13.33 8.02
CA GLU A 38 11.79 -12.80 7.73
C GLU A 38 11.74 -11.27 7.71
N TRP A 39 12.60 -10.64 8.53
CA TRP A 39 12.81 -9.21 8.52
C TRP A 39 13.97 -8.84 7.62
N TYR A 40 13.76 -7.82 6.82
CA TYR A 40 14.76 -7.24 5.93
C TYR A 40 14.99 -5.78 6.25
N ASP A 41 16.24 -5.35 6.11
CA ASP A 41 16.66 -3.96 5.99
C ASP A 41 16.88 -3.69 4.50
N GLN A 42 16.06 -2.81 3.92
CA GLN A 42 16.04 -2.52 2.48
C GLN A 42 16.39 -1.07 2.22
N GLU A 43 17.41 -0.84 1.37
CA GLU A 43 17.72 0.52 0.92
C GLU A 43 16.54 1.10 0.13
N ASN A 44 16.06 2.29 0.50
CA ASN A 44 14.95 2.99 -0.14
C ASN A 44 15.25 4.46 -0.49
N GLY A 45 16.53 4.84 -0.44
CA GLY A 45 17.01 6.17 -0.76
C GLY A 45 18.48 6.33 -0.41
N GLU A 46 19.05 7.49 -0.68
CA GLU A 46 20.44 7.79 -0.37
C GLU A 46 20.67 7.84 1.14
N GLY A 47 21.31 6.80 1.69
CA GLY A 47 21.46 6.59 3.13
C GLY A 47 20.14 6.40 3.90
N LYS A 48 19.09 5.99 3.21
CA LYS A 48 17.77 5.71 3.79
C LYS A 48 17.40 4.25 3.66
N HIS A 49 16.73 3.72 4.65
CA HIS A 49 16.33 2.33 4.74
C HIS A 49 14.91 2.19 5.25
N GLN A 50 14.22 1.16 4.80
CA GLN A 50 12.93 0.71 5.33
C GLN A 50 13.05 -0.72 5.88
N ARG A 51 12.38 -1.00 6.99
CA ARG A 51 12.21 -2.37 7.46
C ARG A 51 11.10 -3.01 6.63
N VAL A 52 11.34 -4.22 6.17
CA VAL A 52 10.35 -5.03 5.46
C VAL A 52 10.16 -6.34 6.19
N LEU A 53 8.92 -6.69 6.50
CA LEU A 53 8.54 -8.00 7.03
C LEU A 53 7.91 -8.83 5.91
N VAL A 54 8.40 -10.05 5.73
CA VAL A 54 7.80 -11.04 4.82
C VAL A 54 7.36 -12.25 5.61
N LEU A 55 6.11 -12.69 5.43
CA LEU A 55 5.57 -13.91 6.02
C LEU A 55 5.40 -14.98 4.94
N PHE A 56 5.79 -16.19 5.25
CA PHE A 56 5.67 -17.38 4.42
C PHE A 56 4.78 -18.39 5.11
N PRO A 57 3.68 -18.86 4.50
CA PRO A 57 2.82 -19.87 5.10
C PRO A 57 3.59 -21.18 5.33
N LYS A 58 3.32 -21.90 6.44
CA LYS A 58 3.98 -23.19 6.74
C LYS A 58 3.80 -24.25 5.66
N ASN A 59 2.67 -24.25 4.99
CA ASN A 59 2.34 -25.17 3.92
C ASN A 59 2.50 -24.51 2.55
N LEU A 60 3.67 -23.89 2.32
CA LEU A 60 3.96 -23.20 1.08
C LEU A 60 3.95 -24.18 -0.10
N ALA A 61 3.24 -23.84 -1.18
CA ALA A 61 3.41 -24.50 -2.47
C ALA A 61 4.77 -24.17 -3.08
N ASP A 62 5.24 -24.92 -4.05
CA ASP A 62 6.55 -24.72 -4.69
C ASP A 62 6.76 -23.28 -5.16
N LEU A 63 5.74 -22.65 -5.75
CA LEU A 63 5.68 -21.23 -6.08
C LEU A 63 4.33 -20.67 -5.64
N ALA A 64 4.33 -19.79 -4.64
CA ALA A 64 3.13 -19.20 -4.09
C ALA A 64 2.82 -17.82 -4.69
N PRO A 65 1.53 -17.46 -4.86
CA PRO A 65 1.17 -16.08 -5.12
C PRO A 65 1.52 -15.19 -3.92
N ALA A 66 1.78 -13.91 -4.17
CA ALA A 66 2.11 -13.00 -3.09
C ALA A 66 1.23 -11.76 -3.08
N VAL A 67 1.06 -11.16 -1.89
CA VAL A 67 0.34 -9.89 -1.71
C VAL A 67 1.21 -8.91 -0.94
N ALA A 68 1.48 -7.76 -1.54
CA ALA A 68 2.07 -6.62 -0.86
C ALA A 68 0.99 -5.90 -0.03
N ILE A 69 1.27 -5.62 1.24
CA ILE A 69 0.31 -4.99 2.16
C ILE A 69 0.96 -3.78 2.82
N PRO A 70 1.09 -2.65 2.10
CA PRO A 70 1.67 -1.44 2.69
C PRO A 70 0.79 -0.89 3.80
N PHE A 71 1.42 -0.37 4.85
CA PHE A 71 0.75 0.30 5.96
C PHE A 71 1.71 1.26 6.68
N TYR A 72 1.39 1.70 7.89
CA TYR A 72 2.28 2.52 8.71
C TYR A 72 3.56 1.77 9.07
N PHE A 73 3.42 0.54 9.57
CA PHE A 73 4.50 -0.38 9.92
C PHE A 73 3.95 -1.82 9.99
N PRO A 74 4.78 -2.85 9.77
CA PRO A 74 4.32 -4.22 9.63
C PRO A 74 3.61 -4.80 10.87
N GLU A 75 4.07 -4.46 12.09
CA GLU A 75 3.50 -4.98 13.33
C GLU A 75 2.02 -4.58 13.51
N ALA A 76 1.61 -3.44 12.95
CA ALA A 76 0.21 -3.02 12.94
C ALA A 76 -0.72 -4.00 12.18
N LEU A 77 -0.16 -4.71 11.19
CA LEU A 77 -0.89 -5.72 10.39
C LEU A 77 -0.78 -7.14 10.97
N LEU A 78 -0.06 -7.30 12.06
CA LEU A 78 -0.05 -8.49 12.92
C LEU A 78 -0.91 -8.29 14.16
N ALA A 79 -1.20 -7.04 14.55
CA ALA A 79 -1.78 -6.60 15.81
C ALA A 79 -1.00 -7.08 17.05
N PHE A 80 0.28 -7.39 16.90
CA PHE A 80 1.18 -7.67 18.01
C PHE A 80 2.63 -7.28 17.69
N ASP A 81 3.39 -6.93 18.71
CA ASP A 81 4.85 -6.78 18.63
C ASP A 81 5.50 -8.15 18.72
N HIS A 82 6.20 -8.56 17.67
CA HIS A 82 6.83 -9.89 17.58
C HIS A 82 8.01 -10.07 18.55
N THR A 83 8.59 -8.98 19.06
CA THR A 83 9.75 -9.02 19.96
C THR A 83 9.31 -9.18 21.41
N THR A 84 8.28 -8.45 21.81
CA THR A 84 7.74 -8.45 23.18
C THR A 84 6.57 -9.41 23.34
N GLY A 85 5.89 -9.77 22.26
CA GLY A 85 4.62 -10.50 22.27
C GLY A 85 3.43 -9.64 22.74
N GLU A 86 3.63 -8.33 22.91
CA GLU A 86 2.59 -7.41 23.35
C GLU A 86 1.53 -7.21 22.26
N GLU A 87 0.25 -7.30 22.64
CA GLU A 87 -0.86 -7.03 21.72
C GLU A 87 -0.96 -5.53 21.41
N LEU A 88 -1.17 -5.21 20.14
CA LEU A 88 -1.41 -3.85 19.67
C LEU A 88 -2.91 -3.62 19.49
N ASP A 89 -3.62 -3.43 20.60
CA ASP A 89 -5.10 -3.35 20.67
C ASP A 89 -5.70 -2.37 19.67
N TYR A 90 -5.02 -1.25 19.39
CA TYR A 90 -5.49 -0.26 18.43
C TYR A 90 -5.65 -0.83 17.03
N TYR A 91 -4.87 -1.85 16.65
CA TYR A 91 -4.86 -2.44 15.31
C TYR A 91 -5.66 -3.74 15.20
N LYS A 92 -6.26 -4.23 16.28
CA LYS A 92 -7.15 -5.41 16.25
C LYS A 92 -8.27 -5.26 15.22
N GLY A 93 -8.45 -6.29 14.39
CA GLY A 93 -9.39 -6.30 13.27
C GLY A 93 -8.77 -5.79 11.94
N LEU A 94 -7.48 -5.45 11.94
CA LEU A 94 -6.71 -5.07 10.74
C LEU A 94 -5.55 -6.02 10.44
N GLU A 95 -5.56 -7.23 10.98
CA GLU A 95 -4.49 -8.23 10.84
C GLU A 95 -4.40 -8.78 9.42
N MET A 96 -4.34 -7.89 8.43
CA MET A 96 -4.41 -8.27 7.01
C MET A 96 -3.27 -9.20 6.59
N MET A 97 -2.07 -9.07 7.19
CA MET A 97 -0.97 -10.01 6.93
C MET A 97 -1.33 -11.41 7.42
N LEU A 98 -1.90 -11.54 8.63
CA LEU A 98 -2.31 -12.84 9.18
C LEU A 98 -3.45 -13.45 8.38
N HIS A 99 -4.42 -12.64 7.96
CA HIS A 99 -5.54 -13.11 7.15
C HIS A 99 -5.06 -13.71 5.82
N LEU A 100 -4.15 -13.03 5.13
CA LEU A 100 -3.69 -13.44 3.80
C LEU A 100 -2.64 -14.55 3.85
N VAL A 101 -1.76 -14.58 4.86
CA VAL A 101 -0.82 -15.72 5.01
C VAL A 101 -1.58 -17.02 5.30
N ARG A 102 -2.66 -16.96 6.10
CA ARG A 102 -3.56 -18.11 6.35
C ARG A 102 -4.28 -18.58 5.10
N ARG A 103 -4.49 -17.69 4.14
CA ARG A 103 -5.04 -18.02 2.82
C ARG A 103 -3.97 -18.57 1.86
N GLY A 104 -2.72 -18.75 2.29
CA GLY A 104 -1.64 -19.36 1.53
C GLY A 104 -0.85 -18.40 0.64
N TYR A 105 -0.94 -17.10 0.87
CA TYR A 105 -0.12 -16.09 0.21
C TYR A 105 1.21 -15.87 0.95
N VAL A 106 2.28 -15.65 0.22
CA VAL A 106 3.41 -14.92 0.76
C VAL A 106 2.99 -13.46 0.89
N VAL A 107 3.22 -12.85 2.04
CA VAL A 107 2.80 -11.47 2.28
C VAL A 107 3.96 -10.60 2.73
N ALA A 108 4.02 -9.37 2.27
CA ALA A 108 5.04 -8.41 2.71
C ALA A 108 4.42 -7.09 3.13
N SER A 109 5.00 -6.47 4.15
CA SER A 109 4.71 -5.10 4.58
C SER A 109 6.00 -4.37 4.93
N ALA A 110 6.01 -3.05 4.79
CA ALA A 110 7.16 -2.21 5.09
C ALA A 110 6.76 -0.98 5.91
N ASP A 111 7.74 -0.41 6.62
CA ASP A 111 7.57 0.88 7.28
C ASP A 111 7.31 1.97 6.23
N ALA A 112 6.28 2.79 6.44
CA ALA A 112 6.06 3.96 5.61
C ALA A 112 7.12 5.04 5.89
N TYR A 113 7.53 5.78 4.85
CA TYR A 113 8.67 6.72 4.91
C TYR A 113 8.58 7.75 6.03
N HIS A 114 7.40 8.17 6.38
CA HIS A 114 7.19 9.19 7.40
C HIS A 114 7.46 8.68 8.84
N LEU A 115 7.78 7.41 8.99
CA LEU A 115 8.27 6.85 10.25
C LEU A 115 9.79 6.59 10.24
N ASN A 116 10.43 6.56 9.08
CA ASN A 116 11.83 6.16 8.95
C ASN A 116 12.72 7.14 8.15
N TYR A 117 12.14 8.15 7.49
CA TYR A 117 12.90 9.07 6.64
C TYR A 117 13.88 9.93 7.42
N ILE A 118 13.52 10.31 8.62
CA ILE A 118 14.39 11.01 9.58
C ILE A 118 14.43 10.28 10.90
N ASP A 119 15.55 10.38 11.60
CA ASP A 119 15.62 9.99 13.00
C ASP A 119 14.86 11.04 13.83
N SER A 120 13.65 10.69 14.27
CA SER A 120 12.79 11.57 15.03
C SER A 120 12.58 11.04 16.44
N ASP A 121 12.50 11.97 17.39
CA ASP A 121 12.18 11.69 18.78
C ASP A 121 10.87 10.86 18.84
N ARG A 122 10.95 9.67 19.42
CA ARG A 122 9.80 8.76 19.56
C ARG A 122 8.73 9.29 20.51
N ASP A 123 9.08 10.25 21.37
CA ASP A 123 8.12 10.88 22.29
C ASP A 123 7.24 11.94 21.59
N ARG A 124 7.55 12.30 20.34
CA ARG A 124 6.69 13.18 19.54
C ARG A 124 5.48 12.40 19.01
N SER A 125 4.34 13.09 18.89
CA SER A 125 3.15 12.50 18.28
C SER A 125 3.46 12.06 16.83
N ASP A 126 2.81 10.98 16.35
CA ASP A 126 2.99 10.48 15.00
C ASP A 126 2.78 11.54 13.93
N PHE A 127 1.76 12.38 14.05
CA PHE A 127 1.50 13.48 13.10
C PHE A 127 2.66 14.48 13.01
N MET A 128 3.32 14.78 14.11
CA MET A 128 4.49 15.67 14.11
C MET A 128 5.68 15.01 13.43
N ARG A 129 5.91 13.72 13.68
CA ARG A 129 6.95 12.95 13.02
C ARG A 129 6.72 12.87 11.51
N TRP A 130 5.50 12.62 11.09
CA TRP A 130 5.14 12.55 9.66
C TRP A 130 5.34 13.89 8.97
N LYS A 131 4.95 15.00 9.61
CA LYS A 131 5.17 16.34 9.10
C LYS A 131 6.66 16.65 8.96
N ASP A 132 7.47 16.32 9.95
CA ASP A 132 8.92 16.53 9.91
C ASP A 132 9.58 15.69 8.80
N ALA A 133 9.20 14.42 8.65
CA ALA A 133 9.68 13.56 7.59
C ALA A 133 9.30 14.09 6.19
N ALA A 134 8.06 14.56 6.02
CA ALA A 134 7.60 15.17 4.77
C ALA A 134 8.35 16.48 4.45
N SER A 135 8.64 17.28 5.46
CA SER A 135 9.42 18.51 5.30
C SER A 135 10.85 18.21 4.89
N ALA A 136 11.49 17.20 5.51
CA ALA A 136 12.81 16.73 5.15
C ALA A 136 12.85 16.16 3.73
N LEU A 137 11.88 15.31 3.36
CA LEU A 137 11.77 14.76 2.01
C LEU A 137 11.73 15.86 0.94
N ARG A 138 10.94 16.90 1.15
CA ARG A 138 10.82 18.02 0.21
C ARG A 138 12.03 18.94 0.20
N ALA A 139 12.75 19.05 1.32
CA ALA A 139 14.01 19.78 1.37
C ALA A 139 15.11 19.07 0.57
N ASP A 140 15.20 17.73 0.72
CA ASP A 140 16.17 16.91 0.00
C ASP A 140 15.80 16.75 -1.49
N HIS A 141 14.50 16.64 -1.80
CA HIS A 141 13.96 16.35 -3.13
C HIS A 141 12.76 17.23 -3.47
N PRO A 142 12.94 18.51 -3.86
CA PRO A 142 11.85 19.49 -4.02
C PRO A 142 10.74 19.11 -5.01
N ASN A 143 11.03 18.22 -5.96
CA ASN A 143 10.09 17.74 -6.98
C ASN A 143 9.55 16.33 -6.67
N TYR A 144 9.62 15.89 -5.41
CA TYR A 144 9.19 14.56 -5.02
C TYR A 144 8.06 14.67 -3.99
N SER A 145 6.88 14.18 -4.35
CA SER A 145 5.73 14.20 -3.43
C SER A 145 5.83 13.09 -2.39
N GLY A 146 5.15 13.26 -1.26
CA GLY A 146 5.03 12.19 -0.27
C GLY A 146 4.35 10.95 -0.84
N VAL A 147 3.33 11.11 -1.71
CA VAL A 147 2.70 9.99 -2.42
C VAL A 147 3.69 9.30 -3.35
N GLY A 148 4.53 10.05 -4.05
CA GLY A 148 5.59 9.50 -4.91
C GLY A 148 6.55 8.61 -4.12
N LYS A 149 7.00 9.09 -2.95
CA LYS A 149 7.87 8.32 -2.05
C LYS A 149 7.19 7.04 -1.56
N LEU A 150 5.91 7.12 -1.14
CA LEU A 150 5.14 5.95 -0.71
C LEU A 150 4.99 4.90 -1.83
N VAL A 151 4.78 5.35 -3.07
CA VAL A 151 4.70 4.45 -4.25
C VAL A 151 6.04 3.78 -4.52
N ASP A 152 7.14 4.52 -4.52
CA ASP A 152 8.46 3.98 -4.79
C ASP A 152 8.88 2.97 -3.71
N ASP A 153 8.68 3.28 -2.43
CA ASP A 153 8.98 2.37 -1.32
C ASP A 153 8.16 1.08 -1.40
N THR A 154 6.88 1.19 -1.74
CA THR A 154 6.02 0.01 -1.94
C THR A 154 6.47 -0.81 -3.15
N SER A 155 6.90 -0.17 -4.24
CA SER A 155 7.45 -0.87 -5.40
C SER A 155 8.76 -1.58 -5.09
N LEU A 156 9.63 -1.02 -4.23
CA LEU A 156 10.83 -1.70 -3.75
C LEU A 156 10.49 -2.95 -2.90
N MET A 157 9.46 -2.88 -2.07
CA MET A 157 8.95 -4.06 -1.35
C MET A 157 8.45 -5.14 -2.32
N ILE A 158 7.78 -4.76 -3.43
CA ILE A 158 7.39 -5.69 -4.50
C ILE A 158 8.62 -6.27 -5.21
N ASP A 159 9.71 -5.49 -5.40
CA ASP A 159 10.97 -6.01 -5.92
C ASP A 159 11.52 -7.14 -5.06
N LEU A 160 11.46 -7.02 -3.73
CA LEU A 160 11.88 -8.06 -2.80
C LEU A 160 11.05 -9.33 -2.99
N LEU A 161 9.73 -9.22 -3.05
CA LEU A 161 8.83 -10.37 -3.33
C LEU A 161 9.15 -11.04 -4.65
N CYS A 162 9.35 -10.28 -5.72
CA CYS A 162 9.64 -10.81 -7.05
C CYS A 162 11.01 -11.49 -7.17
N LYS A 163 11.97 -11.18 -6.29
CA LYS A 163 13.31 -11.80 -6.24
C LYS A 163 13.34 -13.08 -5.42
N ASP A 164 12.32 -13.34 -4.59
CA ASP A 164 12.27 -14.53 -3.76
C ASP A 164 11.86 -15.76 -4.59
N GLU A 165 12.67 -16.80 -4.55
CA GLU A 165 12.45 -18.03 -5.32
C GLU A 165 11.20 -18.83 -4.91
N ARG A 166 10.61 -18.52 -3.75
CA ARG A 166 9.37 -19.11 -3.23
C ARG A 166 8.12 -18.42 -3.80
N VAL A 167 8.28 -17.28 -4.47
CA VAL A 167 7.18 -16.43 -4.96
C VAL A 167 7.00 -16.57 -6.47
N ASP A 168 5.77 -16.78 -6.90
CA ASP A 168 5.39 -16.64 -8.30
C ASP A 168 5.23 -15.15 -8.65
N SER A 169 6.26 -14.57 -9.22
CA SER A 169 6.28 -13.16 -9.61
C SER A 169 5.23 -12.77 -10.67
N SER A 170 4.58 -13.73 -11.32
CA SER A 170 3.47 -13.49 -12.23
C SER A 170 2.13 -13.32 -11.50
N ARG A 171 2.05 -13.65 -10.20
CA ARG A 171 0.85 -13.62 -9.36
C ARG A 171 1.03 -12.74 -8.12
N ILE A 172 1.30 -11.44 -8.35
CA ILE A 172 1.45 -10.44 -7.29
C ILE A 172 0.17 -9.62 -7.16
N GLY A 173 -0.41 -9.56 -5.98
CA GLY A 173 -1.50 -8.66 -5.60
C GLY A 173 -1.02 -7.54 -4.68
N ILE A 174 -1.89 -6.57 -4.47
CA ILE A 174 -1.67 -5.53 -3.46
C ILE A 174 -2.96 -5.27 -2.70
N ALA A 175 -2.86 -5.12 -1.38
CA ALA A 175 -4.01 -4.86 -0.52
C ALA A 175 -3.63 -3.82 0.55
N GLY A 176 -4.58 -2.96 0.94
CA GLY A 176 -4.30 -2.00 2.00
C GLY A 176 -5.55 -1.31 2.52
N HIS A 177 -5.44 -0.80 3.75
CA HIS A 177 -6.48 -0.05 4.43
C HIS A 177 -5.98 1.36 4.76
N SER A 178 -6.85 2.37 4.66
CA SER A 178 -6.54 3.74 5.06
C SER A 178 -5.29 4.30 4.33
N LEU A 179 -4.22 4.65 5.04
CA LEU A 179 -2.91 4.97 4.44
C LEU A 179 -2.45 3.87 3.48
N GLY A 180 -2.51 2.61 3.95
CA GLY A 180 -2.15 1.46 3.11
C GLY A 180 -3.06 1.33 1.89
N GLY A 181 -4.32 1.73 1.99
CA GLY A 181 -5.26 1.82 0.85
C GLY A 181 -4.80 2.83 -0.20
N LYS A 182 -4.32 4.02 0.22
CA LYS A 182 -3.70 5.01 -0.67
C LYS A 182 -2.47 4.44 -1.38
N MET A 183 -1.58 3.81 -0.62
CA MET A 183 -0.37 3.18 -1.16
C MET A 183 -0.70 2.03 -2.12
N ALA A 184 -1.64 1.15 -1.73
CA ALA A 184 -2.08 0.04 -2.55
C ALA A 184 -2.73 0.51 -3.85
N PHE A 185 -3.56 1.53 -3.80
CA PHE A 185 -4.22 2.09 -4.97
C PHE A 185 -3.21 2.68 -5.97
N TYR A 186 -2.36 3.60 -5.53
CA TYR A 186 -1.39 4.24 -6.42
C TYR A 186 -0.34 3.26 -6.96
N THR A 187 0.27 2.46 -6.09
CA THR A 187 1.27 1.47 -6.52
C THR A 187 0.64 0.43 -7.42
N GLY A 188 -0.53 -0.09 -7.03
CA GLY A 188 -1.25 -1.09 -7.82
C GLY A 188 -1.61 -0.60 -9.22
N CYS A 189 -1.97 0.68 -9.38
CA CYS A 189 -2.25 1.26 -10.68
C CYS A 189 -1.00 1.50 -11.53
N LEU A 190 0.14 1.80 -10.94
CA LEU A 190 1.35 2.24 -11.65
C LEU A 190 2.37 1.12 -11.86
N ASP A 191 2.46 0.14 -10.97
CA ASP A 191 3.40 -0.98 -11.03
C ASP A 191 2.81 -2.14 -11.85
N GLU A 192 3.41 -2.46 -12.99
CA GLU A 192 2.90 -3.45 -13.95
C GLU A 192 2.94 -4.90 -13.43
N ARG A 193 3.69 -5.17 -12.37
CA ARG A 193 3.78 -6.50 -11.75
C ARG A 193 2.52 -6.85 -10.96
N VAL A 194 1.83 -5.85 -10.41
CA VAL A 194 0.58 -6.06 -9.66
C VAL A 194 -0.54 -6.48 -10.61
N LYS A 195 -1.26 -7.55 -10.24
CA LYS A 195 -2.35 -8.12 -11.03
C LYS A 195 -3.74 -7.79 -10.50
N VAL A 196 -3.88 -7.53 -9.20
CA VAL A 196 -5.15 -7.19 -8.56
C VAL A 196 -4.91 -6.21 -7.42
N ILE A 197 -5.85 -5.29 -7.23
CA ILE A 197 -5.79 -4.22 -6.24
C ILE A 197 -6.98 -4.33 -5.30
N LEU A 198 -6.73 -4.33 -4.00
CA LEU A 198 -7.74 -4.15 -2.95
C LEU A 198 -7.37 -2.92 -2.13
N ALA A 199 -8.24 -1.92 -2.12
CA ALA A 199 -8.07 -0.75 -1.28
C ALA A 199 -9.31 -0.54 -0.39
N SER A 200 -9.07 -0.29 0.89
CA SER A 200 -10.13 -0.16 1.89
C SER A 200 -10.11 1.22 2.51
N ASP A 201 -11.24 1.90 2.38
CA ASP A 201 -11.62 3.15 3.05
C ASP A 201 -10.49 4.20 3.11
N PHE A 202 -9.90 4.49 1.96
CA PHE A 202 -8.77 5.40 1.81
C PHE A 202 -9.15 6.79 1.28
N GLY A 203 -10.42 6.96 0.90
CA GLY A 203 -10.97 8.18 0.35
C GLY A 203 -10.44 8.49 -1.05
N ILE A 204 -10.97 7.81 -2.09
CA ILE A 204 -10.50 7.97 -3.47
C ILE A 204 -10.72 9.39 -4.01
N GLY A 205 -11.74 10.11 -3.57
CA GLY A 205 -12.00 11.49 -3.97
C GLY A 205 -11.09 12.49 -3.25
N TRP A 206 -10.72 13.58 -3.93
CA TRP A 206 -9.86 14.63 -3.38
C TRP A 206 -10.36 15.20 -2.04
N HIS A 207 -11.67 15.29 -1.84
CA HIS A 207 -12.29 15.88 -0.64
C HIS A 207 -12.76 14.84 0.39
N GLN A 208 -12.60 13.56 0.11
CA GLN A 208 -13.09 12.50 1.01
C GLN A 208 -12.16 12.22 2.18
N THR A 209 -10.90 12.65 2.09
CA THR A 209 -9.89 12.41 3.13
C THR A 209 -8.79 13.48 3.09
N ASN A 210 -7.73 13.25 3.80
CA ASN A 210 -6.63 14.15 4.09
C ASN A 210 -5.54 14.20 3.01
N TRP A 211 -5.88 14.22 1.74
CA TRP A 211 -4.90 14.31 0.64
C TRP A 211 -4.01 15.57 0.71
N ASN A 212 -4.48 16.63 1.36
CA ASN A 212 -3.76 17.87 1.57
C ASN A 212 -2.77 17.85 2.74
N ASP A 213 -2.67 16.74 3.47
CA ASP A 213 -1.62 16.59 4.48
C ASP A 213 -0.23 16.57 3.83
N GLU A 214 0.74 17.17 4.52
CA GLU A 214 2.10 17.40 4.03
C GLU A 214 2.81 16.12 3.59
N TRP A 215 2.51 15.00 4.23
CA TRP A 215 3.07 13.69 3.94
C TRP A 215 2.41 12.95 2.76
N TYR A 216 1.40 13.55 2.14
CA TYR A 216 0.83 13.11 0.86
C TYR A 216 1.15 14.13 -0.23
N TRP A 217 0.14 14.86 -0.68
CA TRP A 217 0.28 15.89 -1.70
C TRP A 217 0.56 17.28 -1.10
N GLY A 218 0.15 17.52 0.16
CA GLY A 218 0.23 18.83 0.78
C GLY A 218 -0.56 19.88 -0.04
N LYS A 219 0.03 21.05 -0.23
CA LYS A 219 -0.56 22.14 -1.02
C LYS A 219 -0.82 21.79 -2.49
N ASP A 220 -0.16 20.75 -3.02
CA ASP A 220 -0.33 20.34 -4.40
C ASP A 220 -1.68 19.63 -4.65
N ALA A 221 -2.35 19.09 -3.63
CA ALA A 221 -3.64 18.44 -3.78
C ALA A 221 -4.67 19.35 -4.48
N ALA A 222 -4.86 20.57 -3.99
CA ALA A 222 -5.81 21.52 -4.57
C ALA A 222 -5.40 21.99 -5.98
N ARG A 223 -4.08 22.11 -6.26
CA ARG A 223 -3.57 22.44 -7.60
C ARG A 223 -3.85 21.32 -8.58
N LEU A 224 -3.56 20.07 -8.22
CA LEU A 224 -3.78 18.90 -9.09
C LEU A 224 -5.27 18.75 -9.42
N GLU A 225 -6.14 18.91 -8.44
CA GLU A 225 -7.59 18.89 -8.66
C GLU A 225 -8.03 19.99 -9.63
N ALA A 226 -7.57 21.23 -9.43
CA ALA A 226 -7.87 22.36 -10.30
C ALA A 226 -7.34 22.17 -11.74
N GLU A 227 -6.22 21.44 -11.91
CA GLU A 227 -5.64 21.04 -13.20
C GLU A 227 -6.37 19.83 -13.83
N GLY A 228 -7.44 19.33 -13.21
CA GLY A 228 -8.25 18.24 -13.72
C GLY A 228 -7.63 16.84 -13.55
N PHE A 229 -6.79 16.64 -12.51
CA PHE A 229 -6.39 15.29 -12.12
C PHE A 229 -7.55 14.59 -11.41
N ASP A 230 -7.89 13.40 -11.87
CA ASP A 230 -8.93 12.56 -11.30
C ASP A 230 -8.37 11.16 -11.04
N HIS A 231 -8.58 10.63 -9.83
CA HIS A 231 -8.04 9.30 -9.46
C HIS A 231 -8.58 8.17 -10.35
N SER A 232 -9.75 8.34 -11.00
CA SER A 232 -10.23 7.40 -12.01
C SER A 232 -9.26 7.23 -13.20
N GLU A 233 -8.45 8.25 -13.50
CA GLU A 233 -7.40 8.17 -14.54
C GLU A 233 -6.36 7.09 -14.23
N LEU A 234 -6.03 6.88 -12.95
CA LEU A 234 -5.09 5.82 -12.52
C LEU A 234 -5.66 4.43 -12.83
N LEU A 235 -6.94 4.21 -12.61
CA LEU A 235 -7.63 2.97 -12.97
C LEU A 235 -7.67 2.79 -14.50
N THR A 236 -7.93 3.86 -15.25
CA THR A 236 -7.87 3.85 -16.72
C THR A 236 -6.47 3.47 -17.23
N ILE A 237 -5.41 3.91 -16.55
CA ILE A 237 -4.02 3.51 -16.85
C ILE A 237 -3.81 2.03 -16.52
N ALA A 238 -4.26 1.60 -15.36
CA ALA A 238 -3.97 0.28 -14.81
C ALA A 238 -4.67 -0.85 -15.56
N GLN A 239 -5.95 -0.68 -15.88
CA GLN A 239 -6.81 -1.70 -16.47
C GLN A 239 -6.84 -3.03 -15.69
N LYS A 240 -6.64 -2.97 -14.36
CA LYS A 240 -6.53 -4.14 -13.47
C LYS A 240 -7.80 -4.35 -12.66
N PRO A 241 -8.07 -5.58 -12.21
CA PRO A 241 -9.11 -5.84 -11.21
C PRO A 241 -8.92 -4.99 -9.96
N PHE A 242 -9.99 -4.34 -9.54
CA PHE A 242 -10.00 -3.42 -8.39
C PHE A 242 -11.18 -3.72 -7.46
N CYS A 243 -10.89 -3.96 -6.19
CA CYS A 243 -11.89 -4.03 -5.13
C CYS A 243 -11.76 -2.80 -4.23
N LEU A 244 -12.86 -2.06 -4.08
CA LEU A 244 -12.97 -0.95 -3.14
C LEU A 244 -13.88 -1.34 -1.98
N ILE A 245 -13.33 -1.36 -0.76
CA ILE A 245 -14.10 -1.51 0.47
C ILE A 245 -14.34 -0.13 1.05
N ALA A 246 -15.58 0.29 1.07
CA ALA A 246 -16.04 1.60 1.53
C ALA A 246 -16.61 1.52 2.95
N GLY A 247 -16.46 2.58 3.73
CA GLY A 247 -16.91 2.61 5.12
C GLY A 247 -17.23 3.99 5.67
N LEU A 248 -16.24 4.84 5.85
CA LEU A 248 -16.36 6.21 6.36
C LEU A 248 -15.95 7.25 5.31
N TYR A 249 -14.74 7.12 4.77
CA TYR A 249 -14.18 8.05 3.79
C TYR A 249 -14.61 7.70 2.39
N ASP A 250 -14.57 6.42 2.03
CA ASP A 250 -15.14 5.95 0.79
C ASP A 250 -16.62 5.64 0.97
N THR A 251 -17.42 6.10 0.04
CA THR A 251 -18.90 6.02 0.04
C THR A 251 -19.41 5.61 -1.35
N ASP A 252 -20.71 5.67 -1.57
CA ASP A 252 -21.29 5.47 -2.90
C ASP A 252 -20.76 6.49 -3.93
N GLU A 253 -20.35 7.70 -3.49
CA GLU A 253 -19.66 8.66 -4.35
C GLU A 253 -18.31 8.10 -4.87
N SER A 254 -17.59 7.37 -4.02
CA SER A 254 -16.33 6.71 -4.42
C SER A 254 -16.55 5.70 -5.53
N ARG A 255 -17.68 4.97 -5.50
CA ARG A 255 -18.08 4.08 -6.61
C ARG A 255 -18.24 4.86 -7.90
N GLU A 256 -18.92 6.00 -7.87
CA GLU A 256 -19.11 6.85 -9.06
C GLU A 256 -17.78 7.39 -9.61
N ILE A 257 -16.80 7.66 -8.74
CA ILE A 257 -15.44 8.02 -9.17
C ILE A 257 -14.80 6.87 -9.95
N VAL A 258 -14.86 5.63 -9.42
CA VAL A 258 -14.33 4.45 -10.11
C VAL A 258 -15.00 4.24 -11.47
N LEU A 259 -16.31 4.39 -11.55
CA LEU A 259 -17.08 4.19 -12.78
C LEU A 259 -16.78 5.23 -13.88
N ARG A 260 -16.10 6.32 -13.58
CA ARG A 260 -15.56 7.24 -14.60
C ARG A 260 -14.35 6.67 -15.34
N ALA A 261 -13.69 5.66 -14.77
CA ALA A 261 -12.54 5.04 -15.39
C ALA A 261 -12.96 4.14 -16.57
N GLU A 262 -12.24 4.23 -17.67
CA GLU A 262 -12.49 3.40 -18.85
C GLU A 262 -12.34 1.90 -18.49
N GLY A 263 -13.33 1.10 -18.87
CA GLY A 263 -13.32 -0.36 -18.67
C GLY A 263 -13.72 -0.82 -17.25
N TYR A 264 -14.25 0.09 -16.42
CA TYR A 264 -14.85 -0.25 -15.13
C TYR A 264 -16.36 -0.02 -15.18
N GLU A 265 -17.11 -1.06 -14.90
CA GLU A 265 -18.57 -1.07 -14.95
C GLU A 265 -19.13 -1.54 -13.61
N ASN A 266 -20.32 -1.06 -13.26
CA ASN A 266 -21.01 -1.51 -12.06
C ASN A 266 -21.33 -3.02 -12.20
N ASP A 267 -21.06 -3.79 -11.15
CA ASP A 267 -21.20 -5.26 -11.15
C ASP A 267 -20.41 -5.98 -12.24
N GLY A 268 -19.44 -5.29 -12.86
CA GLY A 268 -18.51 -5.85 -13.81
C GLY A 268 -17.51 -6.80 -13.15
N GLU A 269 -16.94 -7.70 -13.96
CA GLU A 269 -15.97 -8.66 -13.45
C GLU A 269 -14.71 -8.01 -12.86
N LYS A 270 -14.31 -6.85 -13.40
CA LYS A 270 -13.08 -6.13 -13.05
C LYS A 270 -13.22 -5.25 -11.81
N PHE A 271 -14.43 -4.85 -11.44
CA PHE A 271 -14.67 -3.96 -10.30
C PHE A 271 -15.61 -4.60 -9.28
N LYS A 272 -15.20 -4.60 -8.02
CA LYS A 272 -16.05 -4.97 -6.88
C LYS A 272 -16.12 -3.82 -5.90
N PHE A 273 -17.32 -3.40 -5.58
CA PHE A 273 -17.60 -2.38 -4.57
C PHE A 273 -18.29 -3.04 -3.36
N ILE A 274 -17.74 -2.81 -2.17
CA ILE A 274 -18.27 -3.32 -0.90
C ILE A 274 -18.44 -2.14 0.03
N ASN A 275 -19.67 -1.72 0.30
CA ASN A 275 -19.93 -0.66 1.27
C ASN A 275 -20.49 -1.29 2.56
N HIS A 276 -19.69 -1.26 3.64
CA HIS A 276 -20.11 -1.78 4.94
C HIS A 276 -20.76 -0.73 5.84
N ALA A 277 -20.55 0.56 5.57
CA ALA A 277 -21.18 1.68 6.27
C ALA A 277 -21.10 1.64 7.83
N THR A 278 -20.07 0.98 8.38
CA THR A 278 -19.88 0.81 9.83
C THR A 278 -18.76 1.66 10.42
N GLY A 279 -18.21 2.59 9.64
CA GLY A 279 -17.11 3.44 10.04
C GLY A 279 -15.82 3.16 9.28
N HIS A 280 -14.69 3.68 9.77
CA HIS A 280 -13.42 3.58 9.05
C HIS A 280 -12.87 2.16 8.97
N ARG A 281 -12.95 1.39 10.06
CA ARG A 281 -12.40 0.03 10.13
C ARG A 281 -13.33 -0.98 9.47
N PRO A 282 -12.88 -1.75 8.47
CA PRO A 282 -13.73 -2.74 7.81
C PRO A 282 -14.01 -3.93 8.76
N PRO A 283 -15.26 -4.40 8.83
CA PRO A 283 -15.56 -5.65 9.53
C PRO A 283 -15.01 -6.85 8.73
N MET A 284 -14.78 -7.98 9.43
CA MET A 284 -14.15 -9.16 8.84
C MET A 284 -14.88 -9.67 7.59
N TRP A 285 -16.23 -9.65 7.59
CA TRP A 285 -17.00 -10.09 6.42
C TRP A 285 -16.71 -9.26 5.14
N ALA A 286 -16.41 -7.96 5.29
CA ALA A 286 -16.06 -7.10 4.16
C ALA A 286 -14.63 -7.41 3.66
N LEU A 287 -13.70 -7.62 4.59
CA LEU A 287 -12.34 -8.07 4.27
C LEU A 287 -12.36 -9.43 3.57
N ASP A 288 -13.13 -10.41 4.08
CA ASP A 288 -13.26 -11.75 3.46
C ASP A 288 -13.74 -11.65 2.01
N GLN A 289 -14.75 -10.84 1.75
CA GLN A 289 -15.21 -10.62 0.37
C GLN A 289 -14.14 -9.95 -0.52
N GLY A 290 -13.33 -9.06 0.05
CA GLY A 290 -12.19 -8.46 -0.64
C GLY A 290 -11.10 -9.49 -0.92
N TYR A 291 -10.80 -10.37 0.03
CA TYR A 291 -9.82 -11.45 -0.14
C TYR A 291 -10.30 -12.51 -1.14
N ASP A 292 -11.59 -12.84 -1.15
CA ASP A 292 -12.18 -13.72 -2.19
C ASP A 292 -12.03 -13.11 -3.59
N PHE A 293 -12.10 -11.78 -3.68
CA PHE A 293 -11.83 -11.10 -4.95
C PHE A 293 -10.35 -11.22 -5.36
N ILE A 294 -9.40 -11.12 -4.41
CA ILE A 294 -7.97 -11.36 -4.67
C ILE A 294 -7.76 -12.82 -5.11
N ASP A 295 -8.36 -13.79 -4.41
CA ASP A 295 -8.26 -15.22 -4.71
C ASP A 295 -8.68 -15.51 -6.16
N LYS A 296 -9.74 -14.89 -6.65
CA LYS A 296 -10.23 -15.03 -8.04
C LYS A 296 -9.17 -14.72 -9.10
N TRP A 297 -8.24 -13.80 -8.80
CA TRP A 297 -7.27 -13.30 -9.77
C TRP A 297 -5.85 -13.85 -9.59
N LEU A 298 -5.55 -14.39 -8.41
CA LEU A 298 -4.21 -14.90 -8.12
C LEU A 298 -4.14 -16.43 -7.94
N LYS A 299 -5.27 -17.10 -7.71
CA LYS A 299 -5.35 -18.57 -7.60
C LYS A 299 -5.97 -19.18 -8.84
#